data_ca789b2bbb1d356cc456db732a88c60e
#
_entry.id   ca789b2bbb1d356cc456db732a88c60e
#
_cell.length_a   1.000
_cell.length_b   1.000
_cell.length_c   1.000
_cell.angle_alpha   90.00
_cell.angle_beta   90.00
_cell.angle_gamma   90.00
#
_symmetry.space_group_name_H-M   'P 1'
#
loop_
_entity.id
_entity.type
_entity.pdbx_description
1 polymer ?
#
loop_
_entity_poly.entity_id
_entity_poly.type
_entity_poly.pdbx_seq_one_letter_code
_entity_poly.pdbx_strand_id
1 'polypeptide(L)'
;FAFVAQPSPTGNFNTAGIVFPLNNIHWHAVPQITLCGEQKPIPTPGPGLHLGNTLFHTHEDAQIHIEGTVTGPEQITLGGFFDNIGVKFSSTEIMSKKNGDICNGTAGTVQLLINGSPNNEFRDYVVRNGDKIQIMFE
;
A
#
# COMPACT_ATOMS: atom_id res chain seq x y z
N PHE A 1 -8.05 26.33 22.21
CA PHE A 1 -8.07 25.94 21.65
C PHE A 1 -8.13 25.30 21.15
N ALA A 2 -7.90 25.43 21.28
CA ALA A 2 -7.93 25.03 20.58
C ALA A 2 -8.04 24.06 20.18
N PHE A 3 -8.09 24.06 20.01
CA PHE A 3 -8.21 23.26 19.38
C PHE A 3 -8.14 22.62 18.79
N VAL A 4 -7.80 22.56 18.83
CA VAL A 4 -7.57 22.11 18.17
C VAL A 4 -7.66 21.34 17.34
N ALA A 5 -7.35 21.43 17.18
CA ALA A 5 -7.65 20.91 15.98
C ALA A 5 -7.62 19.55 15.68
N GLN A 6 -8.24 19.04 15.33
CA GLN A 6 -8.04 17.87 14.94
C GLN A 6 -7.58 17.43 13.85
N PRO A 7 -6.76 16.87 13.96
CA PRO A 7 -6.23 16.77 12.66
C PRO A 7 -7.07 15.85 11.84
N SER A 8 -7.38 16.32 10.70
CA SER A 8 -7.92 15.46 9.68
C SER A 8 -6.87 14.37 9.40
N PRO A 9 -7.24 13.10 9.35
CA PRO A 9 -6.31 12.05 8.96
C PRO A 9 -5.70 12.31 7.58
N THR A 10 -6.44 13.02 6.71
CA THR A 10 -5.96 13.32 5.37
C THR A 10 -4.89 14.39 5.35
N GLY A 11 -4.68 15.13 6.45
CA GLY A 11 -3.74 16.23 6.51
C GLY A 11 -2.28 15.80 6.43
N ASN A 12 -1.99 14.53 6.68
CA ASN A 12 -0.62 14.03 6.76
C ASN A 12 -0.16 13.27 5.53
N PHE A 13 -1.00 13.19 4.49
CA PHE A 13 -0.62 12.45 3.30
C PHE A 13 0.32 13.27 2.42
N ASN A 14 1.38 12.62 1.95
CA ASN A 14 2.27 13.24 0.98
C ASN A 14 1.65 13.17 -0.40
N THR A 15 1.21 14.32 -0.90
CA THR A 15 0.58 14.44 -2.22
C THR A 15 1.43 15.27 -3.19
N ALA A 16 2.72 15.41 -2.92
CA ALA A 16 3.60 16.20 -3.75
C ALA A 16 3.51 15.77 -5.22
N GLY A 17 3.29 16.71 -6.12
CA GLY A 17 3.16 16.45 -7.54
C GLY A 17 1.80 15.93 -7.98
N ILE A 18 0.83 15.79 -7.06
CA ILE A 18 -0.52 15.34 -7.41
C ILE A 18 -1.52 16.44 -7.07
N VAL A 19 -2.37 16.75 -8.03
CA VAL A 19 -3.47 17.71 -7.83
C VAL A 19 -4.78 16.95 -7.93
N PHE A 20 -5.57 16.97 -6.87
CA PHE A 20 -6.87 16.32 -6.85
C PHE A 20 -7.96 17.29 -7.25
N PRO A 21 -9.07 16.82 -7.88
CA PRO A 21 -9.35 15.43 -8.20
C PRO A 21 -8.55 14.92 -9.40
N LEU A 22 -8.33 13.59 -9.42
CA LEU A 22 -7.79 12.90 -10.59
C LEU A 22 -8.96 12.27 -11.32
N ASN A 23 -9.22 12.73 -12.56
CA ASN A 23 -10.42 12.32 -13.29
C ASN A 23 -10.12 11.19 -14.26
N ASN A 24 -10.88 10.10 -14.14
CA ASN A 24 -10.84 8.96 -15.06
C ASN A 24 -9.40 8.44 -15.29
N ILE A 25 -8.68 8.24 -14.22
CA ILE A 25 -7.31 7.71 -14.33
C ILE A 25 -7.35 6.20 -14.49
N HIS A 26 -6.25 5.68 -15.03
CA HIS A 26 -6.02 4.24 -15.17
C HIS A 26 -4.55 4.02 -14.79
N TRP A 27 -4.29 3.88 -13.50
CA TRP A 27 -2.95 3.77 -12.95
C TRP A 27 -2.64 2.35 -12.54
N HIS A 28 -1.36 1.97 -12.64
CA HIS A 28 -0.86 0.68 -12.18
C HIS A 28 0.35 0.88 -11.28
N ALA A 29 0.51 -0.01 -10.32
CA ALA A 29 1.70 -0.10 -9.50
C ALA A 29 2.00 -1.57 -9.24
N VAL A 30 3.25 -1.89 -8.94
CA VAL A 30 3.68 -3.28 -8.74
C VAL A 30 4.02 -3.50 -7.28
N PRO A 31 3.23 -4.32 -6.54
CA PRO A 31 3.53 -4.66 -5.17
C PRO A 31 4.41 -5.91 -5.12
N GLN A 32 5.32 -5.96 -4.16
CA GLN A 32 6.16 -7.13 -3.92
C GLN A 32 6.35 -7.29 -2.42
N ILE A 33 6.10 -8.47 -1.89
CA ILE A 33 6.25 -8.77 -0.47
C ILE A 33 7.28 -9.86 -0.29
N THR A 34 8.26 -9.63 0.59
CA THR A 34 9.30 -10.60 0.92
C THR A 34 9.33 -10.77 2.43
N LEU A 35 9.18 -12.01 2.90
CA LEU A 35 9.22 -12.33 4.32
C LEU A 35 10.42 -13.23 4.57
N CYS A 36 11.39 -12.74 5.35
CA CYS A 36 12.60 -13.49 5.70
C CYS A 36 13.31 -14.05 4.47
N GLY A 37 13.43 -13.22 3.43
CA GLY A 37 14.09 -13.58 2.18
C GLY A 37 13.22 -14.35 1.21
N GLU A 38 12.00 -14.69 1.56
CA GLU A 38 11.10 -15.46 0.68
C GLU A 38 10.00 -14.58 0.14
N GLN A 39 9.87 -14.52 -1.19
CA GLN A 39 8.83 -13.73 -1.84
C GLN A 39 7.47 -14.38 -1.63
N LYS A 40 6.48 -13.58 -1.23
CA LYS A 40 5.11 -14.04 -1.01
C LYS A 40 4.17 -13.35 -1.98
N PRO A 41 3.30 -14.10 -2.67
CA PRO A 41 2.32 -13.48 -3.56
C PRO A 41 1.21 -12.79 -2.76
N ILE A 42 0.64 -11.74 -3.34
CA ILE A 42 -0.59 -11.17 -2.81
C ILE A 42 -1.78 -12.05 -3.26
N PRO A 43 -2.90 -12.01 -2.55
CA PRO A 43 -4.11 -12.70 -3.04
C PRO A 43 -4.54 -12.12 -4.37
N THR A 44 -4.97 -12.99 -5.28
CA THR A 44 -5.49 -12.57 -6.59
C THR A 44 -6.83 -13.25 -6.84
N PRO A 45 -7.71 -12.59 -7.63
CA PRO A 45 -9.01 -13.19 -7.96
C PRO A 45 -8.90 -14.20 -9.08
N GLY A 46 -10.01 -14.89 -9.36
CA GLY A 46 -10.11 -15.74 -10.53
C GLY A 46 -10.06 -14.94 -11.84
N PRO A 47 -9.91 -15.64 -12.97
CA PRO A 47 -9.81 -14.98 -14.27
C PRO A 47 -11.01 -14.08 -14.56
N GLY A 48 -10.74 -12.86 -15.05
CA GLY A 48 -11.77 -11.90 -15.42
C GLY A 48 -12.43 -11.19 -14.26
N LEU A 49 -12.00 -11.45 -13.02
CA LEU A 49 -12.55 -10.82 -11.83
C LEU A 49 -11.57 -9.81 -11.25
N HIS A 50 -11.97 -9.08 -10.20
CA HIS A 50 -11.07 -8.23 -9.44
C HIS A 50 -11.27 -8.46 -7.95
N LEU A 51 -10.25 -8.17 -7.16
CA LEU A 51 -10.28 -8.24 -5.71
C LEU A 51 -10.05 -6.83 -5.17
N GLY A 52 -10.96 -6.34 -4.33
CA GLY A 52 -10.99 -4.98 -3.85
C GLY A 52 -12.23 -4.24 -4.35
N ASN A 53 -12.21 -2.90 -4.34
CA ASN A 53 -13.34 -2.13 -4.85
C ASN A 53 -13.11 -1.72 -6.30
N THR A 54 -14.09 -1.06 -6.92
CA THR A 54 -13.99 -0.71 -8.34
C THR A 54 -12.90 0.31 -8.65
N LEU A 55 -12.57 1.17 -7.69
CA LEU A 55 -11.55 2.19 -7.88
C LEU A 55 -10.15 1.61 -7.62
N PHE A 56 -10.00 0.79 -6.59
CA PHE A 56 -8.69 0.39 -6.04
C PHE A 56 -8.69 -1.11 -5.78
N HIS A 57 -8.01 -1.86 -6.65
CA HIS A 57 -8.13 -3.32 -6.65
C HIS A 57 -6.92 -3.99 -7.32
N THR A 58 -6.94 -5.31 -7.35
CA THR A 58 -6.00 -6.11 -8.13
C THR A 58 -6.77 -7.08 -9.03
N HIS A 59 -6.14 -7.49 -10.09
CA HIS A 59 -6.61 -8.54 -10.99
C HIS A 59 -5.72 -9.77 -10.85
N GLU A 60 -5.87 -10.73 -11.76
CA GLU A 60 -5.05 -11.94 -11.76
C GLU A 60 -3.57 -11.65 -12.06
N ASP A 61 -3.25 -10.44 -12.52
CA ASP A 61 -1.88 -10.00 -12.77
C ASP A 61 -1.12 -9.61 -11.50
N ALA A 62 -1.78 -9.60 -10.34
CA ALA A 62 -1.18 -9.24 -9.04
C ALA A 62 -0.61 -7.83 -9.01
N GLN A 63 -1.14 -6.92 -9.83
CA GLN A 63 -0.76 -5.51 -9.82
C GLN A 63 -1.82 -4.69 -9.10
N ILE A 64 -1.39 -3.53 -8.60
CA ILE A 64 -2.31 -2.54 -8.06
C ILE A 64 -2.92 -1.80 -9.23
N HIS A 65 -4.26 -1.70 -9.25
CA HIS A 65 -5.01 -0.96 -10.25
C HIS A 65 -5.79 0.16 -9.60
N ILE A 66 -5.68 1.37 -10.14
CA ILE A 66 -6.51 2.50 -9.75
C ILE A 66 -7.24 2.96 -11.00
N GLU A 67 -8.56 2.73 -11.04
CA GLU A 67 -9.36 2.94 -12.24
C GLU A 67 -10.58 3.75 -11.90
N GLY A 68 -10.60 5.02 -12.30
CA GLY A 68 -11.72 5.90 -12.07
C GLY A 68 -11.29 7.29 -11.62
N THR A 69 -12.20 7.98 -10.92
CA THR A 69 -11.96 9.32 -10.41
C THR A 69 -11.59 9.27 -8.93
N VAL A 70 -10.46 9.91 -8.59
CA VAL A 70 -9.97 9.98 -7.22
C VAL A 70 -10.15 11.42 -6.74
N THR A 71 -10.95 11.61 -5.71
CA THR A 71 -11.25 12.95 -5.17
C THR A 71 -10.29 13.39 -4.09
N GLY A 72 -9.61 12.45 -3.44
CA GLY A 72 -8.64 12.79 -2.39
C GLY A 72 -7.68 11.64 -2.15
N PRO A 73 -6.55 11.93 -1.48
CA PRO A 73 -5.48 10.96 -1.30
C PRO A 73 -5.88 9.77 -0.42
N GLU A 74 -6.84 9.94 0.47
CA GLU A 74 -7.26 8.87 1.37
C GLU A 74 -7.87 7.68 0.62
N GLN A 75 -8.28 7.88 -0.63
CA GLN A 75 -8.87 6.81 -1.45
C GLN A 75 -7.83 5.87 -2.04
N ILE A 76 -6.56 6.28 -2.08
CA ILE A 76 -5.52 5.52 -2.77
C ILE A 76 -4.26 5.35 -1.90
N THR A 77 -4.45 5.16 -0.61
CA THR A 77 -3.32 4.86 0.29
C THR A 77 -2.94 3.39 0.21
N LEU A 78 -1.68 3.12 0.49
CA LEU A 78 -1.17 1.74 0.46
C LEU A 78 -1.88 0.86 1.48
N GLY A 79 -2.15 1.39 2.69
CA GLY A 79 -2.93 0.67 3.69
C GLY A 79 -4.32 0.33 3.19
N GLY A 80 -4.96 1.28 2.48
CA GLY A 80 -6.28 1.06 1.89
C GLY A 80 -6.27 -0.06 0.86
N PHE A 81 -5.23 -0.13 0.02
CA PHE A 81 -5.12 -1.22 -0.94
C PHE A 81 -5.07 -2.57 -0.25
N PHE A 82 -4.20 -2.72 0.75
CA PHE A 82 -4.06 -4.00 1.44
C PHE A 82 -5.31 -4.36 2.23
N ASP A 83 -5.98 -3.37 2.83
CA ASP A 83 -7.27 -3.64 3.47
C ASP A 83 -8.30 -4.16 2.47
N ASN A 84 -8.32 -3.60 1.25
CA ASN A 84 -9.26 -4.01 0.21
C ASN A 84 -9.05 -5.46 -0.23
N ILE A 85 -7.82 -5.96 -0.16
CA ILE A 85 -7.54 -7.34 -0.57
C ILE A 85 -7.34 -8.29 0.62
N GLY A 86 -7.58 -7.82 1.84
CA GLY A 86 -7.54 -8.66 3.03
C GLY A 86 -6.15 -9.02 3.52
N VAL A 87 -5.15 -8.20 3.26
CA VAL A 87 -3.78 -8.41 3.71
C VAL A 87 -3.46 -7.45 4.85
N LYS A 88 -2.95 -7.97 5.95
CA LYS A 88 -2.51 -7.13 7.06
C LYS A 88 -1.22 -6.43 6.69
N PHE A 89 -1.23 -5.11 6.81
CA PHE A 89 -0.05 -4.29 6.54
C PHE A 89 -0.07 -3.02 7.38
N SER A 90 1.03 -2.81 8.08
CA SER A 90 1.27 -1.56 8.83
C SER A 90 2.77 -1.40 9.03
N SER A 91 3.18 -0.39 9.78
CA SER A 91 4.59 -0.21 10.13
C SER A 91 5.11 -1.31 11.06
N THR A 92 4.24 -2.12 11.65
CA THR A 92 4.62 -3.15 12.62
C THR A 92 4.25 -4.56 12.21
N GLU A 93 3.51 -4.72 11.11
CA GLU A 93 3.01 -6.03 10.72
C GLU A 93 2.87 -6.13 9.21
N ILE A 94 3.25 -7.28 8.66
CA ILE A 94 2.98 -7.63 7.26
C ILE A 94 2.60 -9.12 7.20
N MET A 95 1.40 -9.42 6.71
CA MET A 95 0.89 -10.79 6.66
C MET A 95 0.94 -11.43 8.06
N SER A 96 1.68 -12.53 8.21
CA SER A 96 1.80 -13.24 9.48
C SER A 96 2.96 -12.76 10.35
N LYS A 97 3.75 -11.79 9.89
CA LYS A 97 4.96 -11.33 10.58
C LYS A 97 4.73 -10.03 11.32
N LYS A 98 5.19 -9.97 12.55
CA LYS A 98 5.16 -8.76 13.39
C LYS A 98 6.58 -8.39 13.79
N ASN A 99 6.83 -7.09 13.94
CA ASN A 99 8.13 -6.60 14.38
C ASN A 99 8.59 -7.35 15.64
N GLY A 100 9.80 -7.87 15.61
CA GLY A 100 10.35 -8.71 16.67
C GLY A 100 10.32 -10.19 16.35
N ASP A 101 9.50 -10.63 15.40
CA ASP A 101 9.50 -12.04 14.97
C ASP A 101 10.85 -12.38 14.36
N ILE A 102 11.26 -13.65 14.55
CA ILE A 102 12.60 -14.08 14.17
C ILE A 102 12.63 -14.46 12.68
N CYS A 103 13.60 -13.89 11.98
CA CYS A 103 13.98 -14.28 10.63
C CYS A 103 15.40 -14.83 10.67
N ASN A 104 15.57 -16.14 10.43
CA ASN A 104 16.91 -16.73 10.32
C ASN A 104 17.79 -16.41 11.53
N GLY A 105 17.21 -16.47 12.73
CA GLY A 105 17.94 -16.26 13.97
C GLY A 105 18.03 -14.82 14.45
N THR A 106 17.45 -13.87 13.71
CA THR A 106 17.48 -12.44 14.06
C THR A 106 16.09 -11.85 14.04
N ALA A 107 15.79 -10.99 15.01
CA ALA A 107 14.50 -10.29 15.03
C ALA A 107 14.38 -9.36 13.83
N GLY A 108 13.27 -9.46 13.12
CA GLY A 108 13.02 -8.66 11.93
C GLY A 108 12.08 -7.49 12.17
N THR A 109 12.00 -6.62 11.20
CA THR A 109 11.07 -5.49 11.19
C THR A 109 10.48 -5.31 9.79
N VAL A 110 9.33 -4.63 9.73
CA VAL A 110 8.72 -4.27 8.45
C VAL A 110 9.48 -3.09 7.85
N GLN A 111 9.79 -3.20 6.57
CA GLN A 111 10.47 -2.16 5.80
C GLN A 111 9.70 -1.91 4.52
N LEU A 112 9.60 -0.66 4.12
CA LEU A 112 8.94 -0.24 2.88
C LEU A 112 9.93 0.47 1.98
N LEU A 113 9.99 0.05 0.71
CA LEU A 113 10.77 0.72 -0.32
C LEU A 113 9.84 1.12 -1.45
N ILE A 114 9.93 2.36 -1.88
CA ILE A 114 9.18 2.88 -3.02
C ILE A 114 10.19 3.25 -4.10
N ASN A 115 10.11 2.58 -5.22
CA ASN A 115 11.04 2.82 -6.34
C ASN A 115 12.50 2.73 -5.90
N GLY A 116 12.79 1.79 -4.99
CA GLY A 116 14.13 1.54 -4.51
C GLY A 116 14.56 2.40 -3.32
N SER A 117 13.75 3.35 -2.87
CA SER A 117 14.10 4.24 -1.75
C SER A 117 13.31 3.91 -0.50
N PRO A 118 13.96 3.86 0.67
CA PRO A 118 13.23 3.65 1.92
C PRO A 118 12.15 4.70 2.14
N ASN A 119 11.00 4.26 2.63
CA ASN A 119 9.85 5.11 2.88
C ASN A 119 9.28 4.79 4.25
N ASN A 120 8.93 5.80 5.03
CA ASN A 120 8.42 5.63 6.38
C ASN A 120 6.94 5.98 6.51
N GLU A 121 6.24 6.12 5.41
CA GLU A 121 4.82 6.46 5.45
C GLU A 121 3.93 5.23 5.63
N PHE A 122 4.39 4.06 5.25
CA PHE A 122 3.70 2.78 5.41
C PHE A 122 2.25 2.87 4.91
N ARG A 123 1.27 2.71 5.80
CA ARG A 123 -0.14 2.73 5.43
C ARG A 123 -0.57 4.04 4.78
N ASP A 124 0.07 5.14 5.14
CA ASP A 124 -0.32 6.47 4.64
C ASP A 124 0.35 6.84 3.31
N TYR A 125 1.16 5.95 2.76
CA TYR A 125 1.77 6.20 1.47
C TYR A 125 0.68 6.29 0.38
N VAL A 126 0.69 7.39 -0.37
CA VAL A 126 -0.26 7.61 -1.48
C VAL A 126 0.34 6.98 -2.74
N VAL A 127 -0.33 5.96 -3.25
CA VAL A 127 0.15 5.19 -4.40
C VAL A 127 0.13 6.06 -5.67
N ARG A 128 1.18 5.94 -6.48
CA ARG A 128 1.34 6.69 -7.73
C ARG A 128 1.49 5.75 -8.91
N ASN A 129 1.12 6.27 -10.07
CA ASN A 129 1.24 5.50 -11.29
C ASN A 129 2.70 5.11 -11.55
N GLY A 130 2.93 3.83 -11.81
CA GLY A 130 4.26 3.33 -12.12
C GLY A 130 5.10 2.98 -10.91
N ASP A 131 4.57 3.08 -9.70
CA ASP A 131 5.32 2.75 -8.50
C ASP A 131 5.71 1.28 -8.46
N LYS A 132 6.94 1.03 -8.01
CA LYS A 132 7.38 -0.27 -7.55
C LYS A 132 7.39 -0.24 -6.03
N ILE A 133 6.54 -1.04 -5.42
CA ILE A 133 6.31 -1.02 -3.98
C ILE A 133 6.82 -2.31 -3.39
N GLN A 134 7.88 -2.24 -2.59
CA GLN A 134 8.48 -3.41 -1.96
C GLN A 134 8.26 -3.34 -0.46
N ILE A 135 7.66 -4.39 0.08
CA ILE A 135 7.48 -4.55 1.52
C ILE A 135 8.31 -5.75 1.93
N MET A 136 9.21 -5.53 2.87
CA MET A 136 10.15 -6.56 3.31
C MET A 136 10.09 -6.71 4.81
N PHE A 137 10.14 -7.96 5.26
CA PHE A 137 10.30 -8.26 6.67
C PHE A 137 11.63 -8.99 6.84
N GLU A 138 12.57 -8.31 7.48
CA GLU A 138 13.89 -8.90 7.74
C GLU A 138 14.60 -8.26 8.91
#